data_7641c166e01a53441d45d319e6dc6a46
#
_entry.id   7641c166e01a53441d45d319e6dc6a46
#
_cell.length_a   1.000
_cell.length_b   1.000
_cell.length_c   1.000
_cell.angle_alpha   90.00
_cell.angle_beta   90.00
_cell.angle_gamma   90.00
#
_symmetry.space_group_name_H-M   'P 1'
#
loop_
_entity.id
_entity.type
_entity.pdbx_description
1 polymer ?
#
loop_
_entity_poly.entity_id
_entity_poly.type
_entity_poly.pdbx_seq_one_letter_code
_entity_poly.pdbx_strand_id
1 'polypeptide(L)'
;MGTTNFKGVTSIEESSINETIESNLISYIDWCFLELGAFFNIRIPSSGAYGGDRHRLRSVVDPRYTDGQVWEAYRQEWVWESGLRMAAEQPVQISGVQVDGSFYPYGSGYHIDYKHGRVVFDPPIATNSTVQLEYSHKWVSVVGAAEVPWFRNEQNRSFRVDDPNFLANSGAWNDLADTRLQLPLIAVEITDNDYEGYQLGGGQWSRGLVVLHILSENSQITKRIANILSDQSDSTIYVYDPDLLAEQDRYPLDYRGEKTENPLCYPDLIAPTGDGGFRMSPRLQNGKIYIFNSHGQNHGQLTPNVYHSTVRWSTEVILPRI
;
A
#
# COMPACT_ATOMS: atom_id res chain seq x y z
N MET A 1 -17.97 -40.53 1.96
CA MET A 1 -16.61 -40.57 1.40
C MET A 1 -15.86 -39.36 1.95
N GLY A 2 -14.67 -39.55 2.52
CA GLY A 2 -13.85 -38.43 2.92
C GLY A 2 -13.34 -37.69 1.70
N THR A 3 -13.19 -36.35 1.78
CA THR A 3 -12.58 -35.56 0.73
C THR A 3 -11.06 -35.79 0.74
N THR A 4 -10.48 -35.99 -0.43
CA THR A 4 -9.02 -36.16 -0.60
C THR A 4 -8.31 -34.83 -0.87
N ASN A 5 -9.07 -33.73 -1.11
CA ASN A 5 -8.56 -32.41 -1.45
C ASN A 5 -9.16 -31.35 -0.52
N PHE A 6 -8.46 -30.24 -0.35
CA PHE A 6 -8.99 -29.07 0.33
C PHE A 6 -10.18 -28.51 -0.46
N LYS A 7 -11.25 -28.11 0.26
CA LYS A 7 -12.42 -27.55 -0.37
C LYS A 7 -12.16 -26.09 -0.75
N GLY A 8 -12.46 -25.73 -1.99
CA GLY A 8 -12.47 -24.36 -2.44
C GLY A 8 -11.13 -23.79 -2.91
N VAL A 9 -10.08 -24.63 -2.97
CA VAL A 9 -8.74 -24.24 -3.45
C VAL A 9 -8.31 -25.25 -4.50
N THR A 10 -7.90 -24.81 -5.66
CA THR A 10 -7.42 -25.64 -6.78
C THR A 10 -5.90 -25.59 -6.92
N SER A 11 -5.27 -24.50 -6.47
CA SER A 11 -3.82 -24.31 -6.46
C SER A 11 -3.37 -23.64 -5.16
N ILE A 12 -2.14 -23.89 -4.74
CA ILE A 12 -1.50 -23.18 -3.61
C ILE A 12 -1.21 -21.70 -3.93
N GLU A 13 -1.20 -21.36 -5.21
CA GLU A 13 -0.97 -20.00 -5.71
C GLU A 13 -2.24 -19.15 -5.74
N GLU A 14 -3.43 -19.77 -5.54
CA GLU A 14 -4.67 -19.01 -5.43
C GLU A 14 -4.69 -18.19 -4.15
N SER A 15 -4.96 -16.89 -4.27
CA SER A 15 -5.17 -16.02 -3.10
C SER A 15 -6.32 -16.53 -2.25
N SER A 16 -6.11 -16.58 -0.96
CA SER A 16 -7.18 -16.85 -0.01
C SER A 16 -8.21 -15.71 -0.04
N ILE A 17 -9.42 -15.98 0.47
CA ILE A 17 -10.44 -14.93 0.60
C ILE A 17 -9.92 -13.76 1.43
N ASN A 18 -9.14 -14.04 2.47
CA ASN A 18 -8.56 -13.01 3.33
C ASN A 18 -7.56 -12.12 2.58
N GLU A 19 -6.68 -12.70 1.78
CA GLU A 19 -5.75 -11.96 0.92
C GLU A 19 -6.49 -11.12 -0.12
N THR A 20 -7.54 -11.67 -0.71
CA THR A 20 -8.41 -10.93 -1.63
C THR A 20 -9.08 -9.74 -0.94
N ILE A 21 -9.63 -9.92 0.26
CA ILE A 21 -10.26 -8.85 1.05
C ILE A 21 -9.20 -7.80 1.42
N GLU A 22 -8.05 -8.21 1.95
CA GLU A 22 -6.97 -7.32 2.37
C GLU A 22 -6.47 -6.45 1.22
N SER A 23 -6.13 -7.04 0.07
CA SER A 23 -5.68 -6.32 -1.12
C SER A 23 -6.69 -5.30 -1.61
N ASN A 24 -7.97 -5.68 -1.60
CA ASN A 24 -9.05 -4.78 -2.01
C ASN A 24 -9.25 -3.62 -1.02
N LEU A 25 -9.19 -3.88 0.28
CA LEU A 25 -9.31 -2.86 1.30
C LEU A 25 -8.14 -1.88 1.28
N ILE A 26 -6.92 -2.37 1.11
CA ILE A 26 -5.73 -1.53 0.95
C ILE A 26 -5.91 -0.58 -0.24
N SER A 27 -6.23 -1.13 -1.42
CA SER A 27 -6.41 -0.34 -2.64
C SER A 27 -7.56 0.67 -2.53
N TYR A 28 -8.69 0.27 -1.90
CA TYR A 28 -9.84 1.13 -1.67
C TYR A 28 -9.52 2.29 -0.74
N ILE A 29 -8.94 2.00 0.44
CA ILE A 29 -8.63 3.00 1.45
C ILE A 29 -7.60 3.98 0.91
N ASP A 30 -6.56 3.48 0.25
CA ASP A 30 -5.51 4.30 -0.36
C ASP A 30 -6.10 5.26 -1.40
N TRP A 31 -6.90 4.75 -2.33
CA TRP A 31 -7.59 5.57 -3.32
C TRP A 31 -8.50 6.62 -2.68
N CYS A 32 -9.29 6.25 -1.67
CA CYS A 32 -10.18 7.20 -0.99
C CYS A 32 -9.43 8.33 -0.31
N PHE A 33 -8.26 8.05 0.30
CA PHE A 33 -7.42 9.10 0.86
C PHE A 33 -6.83 10.01 -0.21
N LEU A 34 -6.42 9.48 -1.35
CA LEU A 34 -5.97 10.30 -2.48
C LEU A 34 -7.09 11.21 -3.00
N GLU A 35 -8.32 10.70 -3.14
CA GLU A 35 -9.49 11.51 -3.53
C GLU A 35 -9.79 12.63 -2.52
N LEU A 36 -9.48 12.45 -1.24
CA LEU A 36 -9.53 13.49 -0.23
C LEU A 36 -8.36 14.48 -0.29
N GLY A 37 -7.42 14.30 -1.24
CA GLY A 37 -6.23 15.13 -1.37
C GLY A 37 -5.13 14.81 -0.35
N ALA A 38 -5.08 13.57 0.16
CA ALA A 38 -4.08 13.14 1.13
C ALA A 38 -2.73 12.86 0.45
N PHE A 39 -2.18 13.83 -0.21
CA PHE A 39 -0.83 13.81 -0.81
C PHE A 39 -0.20 15.20 -0.80
N PHE A 40 1.11 15.26 -1.01
CA PHE A 40 1.85 16.51 -1.11
C PHE A 40 2.60 16.59 -2.43
N ASN A 41 2.39 17.68 -3.16
CA ASN A 41 3.10 18.00 -4.37
C ASN A 41 4.45 18.65 -4.06
N ILE A 42 5.53 18.05 -4.52
CA ILE A 42 6.89 18.56 -4.40
C ILE A 42 7.35 19.06 -5.78
N ARG A 43 7.66 20.34 -5.86
CA ARG A 43 8.12 21.00 -7.09
C ARG A 43 9.51 21.58 -6.89
N ILE A 44 10.19 21.95 -7.97
CA ILE A 44 11.52 22.58 -7.98
C ILE A 44 11.37 24.08 -8.20
N PRO A 45 11.89 24.94 -7.28
CA PRO A 45 12.42 24.62 -5.96
C PRO A 45 11.29 24.30 -4.97
N SER A 46 11.51 23.36 -4.06
CA SER A 46 10.58 23.19 -2.96
C SER A 46 10.81 24.26 -1.90
N SER A 47 9.72 24.83 -1.40
CA SER A 47 9.74 25.81 -0.31
C SER A 47 8.75 25.37 0.78
N GLY A 48 9.02 25.70 2.03
CA GLY A 48 8.08 25.44 3.14
C GLY A 48 8.74 25.29 4.50
N ALA A 49 7.92 25.28 5.55
CA ALA A 49 8.35 25.31 6.95
C ALA A 49 9.22 24.10 7.39
N TYR A 50 9.26 23.03 6.63
CA TYR A 50 9.96 21.79 6.96
C TYR A 50 11.16 21.48 6.06
N GLY A 51 11.81 22.50 5.52
CA GLY A 51 13.04 22.37 4.74
C GLY A 51 12.82 22.46 3.24
N GLY A 52 13.55 23.38 2.62
CA GLY A 52 13.41 23.77 1.24
C GLY A 52 13.93 22.78 0.21
N ASP A 53 14.52 21.66 0.60
CA ASP A 53 15.23 20.75 -0.32
C ASP A 53 14.57 19.40 -0.53
N ARG A 54 13.24 19.30 -0.34
CA ARG A 54 12.48 18.05 -0.52
C ARG A 54 12.50 17.49 -1.94
N HIS A 55 12.74 18.35 -2.93
CA HIS A 55 12.90 17.98 -4.33
C HIS A 55 14.28 17.36 -4.62
N ARG A 56 15.24 17.45 -3.68
CA ARG A 56 16.58 16.87 -3.82
C ARG A 56 16.60 15.46 -3.26
N LEU A 57 17.15 14.55 -4.06
CA LEU A 57 17.40 13.17 -3.69
C LEU A 57 18.81 13.03 -3.12
N ARG A 58 19.00 12.04 -2.27
CA ARG A 58 20.29 11.71 -1.67
C ARG A 58 20.77 10.37 -2.17
N SER A 59 22.03 10.25 -2.51
CA SER A 59 22.65 8.97 -2.80
C SER A 59 22.59 8.08 -1.55
N VAL A 60 22.15 6.85 -1.73
CA VAL A 60 22.00 5.82 -0.68
C VAL A 60 22.89 4.64 -1.03
N VAL A 61 23.58 4.11 -0.04
CA VAL A 61 24.31 2.85 -0.18
C VAL A 61 23.34 1.69 0.06
N ASP A 62 23.02 0.97 -1.00
CA ASP A 62 22.19 -0.24 -0.95
C ASP A 62 23.04 -1.41 -1.44
N PRO A 63 23.24 -2.48 -0.62
CA PRO A 63 24.15 -3.59 -0.98
C PRO A 63 23.74 -4.35 -2.23
N ARG A 64 22.52 -4.16 -2.72
CA ARG A 64 22.02 -4.76 -3.98
C ARG A 64 22.47 -3.99 -5.22
N TYR A 65 23.00 -2.79 -5.06
CA TYR A 65 23.33 -1.85 -6.12
C TYR A 65 24.77 -1.32 -6.00
N THR A 66 25.30 -0.79 -7.07
CA THR A 66 26.57 -0.08 -7.07
C THR A 66 26.39 1.35 -6.50
N ASP A 67 27.41 1.89 -5.83
CA ASP A 67 27.38 3.26 -5.34
C ASP A 67 27.06 4.26 -6.45
N GLY A 68 26.13 5.17 -6.19
CA GLY A 68 25.64 6.16 -7.17
C GLY A 68 24.48 5.67 -8.03
N GLN A 69 24.04 4.41 -7.91
CA GLN A 69 22.84 3.95 -8.60
C GLN A 69 21.56 4.41 -7.89
N VAL A 70 21.49 4.29 -6.56
CA VAL A 70 20.26 4.53 -5.80
C VAL A 70 20.25 5.93 -5.22
N TRP A 71 19.17 6.66 -5.52
CA TRP A 71 18.91 8.01 -5.02
C TRP A 71 17.52 8.06 -4.40
N GLU A 72 17.44 8.41 -3.12
CA GLU A 72 16.23 8.37 -2.32
C GLU A 72 15.75 9.79 -1.98
N ALA A 73 14.45 9.99 -2.06
CA ALA A 73 13.82 11.23 -1.62
C ALA A 73 13.59 11.25 -0.11
N TYR A 74 13.19 12.41 0.38
CA TYR A 74 12.79 12.61 1.77
C TYR A 74 11.62 11.71 2.19
N ARG A 75 10.71 11.37 1.25
CA ARG A 75 9.51 10.56 1.48
C ARG A 75 9.43 9.42 0.46
N GLN A 76 9.01 8.29 0.95
CA GLN A 76 8.63 7.11 0.14
C GLN A 76 7.16 7.22 -0.30
N GLU A 77 6.58 6.17 -0.79
CA GLU A 77 5.17 6.08 -1.20
C GLU A 77 4.80 7.23 -2.15
N TRP A 78 5.47 7.27 -3.31
CA TRP A 78 5.15 8.26 -4.32
C TRP A 78 3.85 7.93 -5.02
N VAL A 79 3.08 8.98 -5.31
CA VAL A 79 1.80 8.84 -6.00
C VAL A 79 2.06 8.55 -7.47
N TRP A 80 1.68 7.38 -7.90
CA TRP A 80 1.68 6.95 -9.29
C TRP A 80 0.28 7.07 -9.91
N GLU A 81 -0.76 7.10 -9.06
CA GLU A 81 -2.15 7.20 -9.43
C GLU A 81 -2.45 8.55 -10.10
N SER A 82 -3.40 8.54 -11.00
CA SER A 82 -3.85 9.73 -11.74
C SER A 82 -5.36 9.72 -11.92
N GLY A 83 -5.91 10.84 -12.35
CA GLY A 83 -7.33 10.93 -12.67
C GLY A 83 -8.23 11.06 -11.43
N LEU A 84 -7.71 11.58 -10.33
CA LEU A 84 -8.50 11.89 -9.14
C LEU A 84 -9.61 12.90 -9.50
N ARG A 85 -10.82 12.64 -9.03
CA ARG A 85 -12.00 13.44 -9.38
C ARG A 85 -12.42 14.42 -8.29
N MET A 86 -12.20 14.05 -7.02
CA MET A 86 -12.65 14.84 -5.88
C MET A 86 -11.52 15.67 -5.26
N ALA A 87 -10.26 15.31 -5.49
CA ALA A 87 -9.13 16.07 -4.99
C ALA A 87 -9.09 17.48 -5.63
N ALA A 88 -8.88 18.49 -4.80
CA ALA A 88 -8.81 19.91 -5.25
C ALA A 88 -7.63 20.16 -6.20
N GLU A 89 -6.54 19.42 -6.04
CA GLU A 89 -5.36 19.43 -6.89
C GLU A 89 -5.07 18.03 -7.41
N GLN A 90 -4.40 17.94 -8.55
CA GLN A 90 -3.91 16.67 -9.07
C GLN A 90 -2.48 16.41 -8.57
N PRO A 91 -2.12 15.13 -8.33
CA PRO A 91 -0.74 14.80 -8.00
C PRO A 91 0.20 15.09 -9.17
N VAL A 92 1.37 15.62 -8.84
CA VAL A 92 2.45 15.82 -9.82
C VAL A 92 2.95 14.46 -10.28
N GLN A 93 2.79 14.21 -11.58
CA GLN A 93 3.33 13.02 -12.22
C GLN A 93 4.80 13.24 -12.56
N ILE A 94 5.64 12.24 -12.33
CA ILE A 94 7.07 12.31 -12.63
C ILE A 94 7.25 12.34 -14.15
N SER A 95 7.80 13.44 -14.67
CA SER A 95 8.10 13.60 -16.09
C SER A 95 9.56 13.33 -16.44
N GLY A 96 10.45 13.40 -15.46
CA GLY A 96 11.88 13.20 -15.62
C GLY A 96 12.64 13.59 -14.36
N VAL A 97 13.95 13.44 -14.40
CA VAL A 97 14.91 13.74 -13.32
C VAL A 97 15.89 14.78 -13.78
N GLN A 98 16.25 15.73 -12.93
CA GLN A 98 17.34 16.67 -13.16
C GLN A 98 18.62 16.19 -12.48
N VAL A 99 19.70 16.08 -13.23
CA VAL A 99 21.03 15.73 -12.72
C VAL A 99 21.98 16.86 -13.08
N ASP A 100 22.57 17.52 -12.09
CA ASP A 100 23.50 18.65 -12.24
C ASP A 100 22.94 19.76 -13.17
N GLY A 101 21.63 20.02 -13.08
CA GLY A 101 20.92 21.01 -13.88
C GLY A 101 20.49 20.54 -15.27
N SER A 102 20.87 19.35 -15.71
CA SER A 102 20.43 18.76 -16.98
C SER A 102 19.19 17.89 -16.76
N PHE A 103 18.16 18.07 -17.61
CA PHE A 103 16.93 17.30 -17.54
C PHE A 103 17.03 15.99 -18.34
N TYR A 104 16.68 14.89 -17.70
CA TYR A 104 16.58 13.56 -18.27
C TYR A 104 15.12 13.12 -18.27
N PRO A 105 14.47 12.95 -19.42
CA PRO A 105 13.07 12.54 -19.48
C PRO A 105 12.89 11.13 -18.92
N TYR A 106 11.66 10.79 -18.52
CA TYR A 106 11.29 9.50 -17.97
C TYR A 106 11.80 8.34 -18.87
N GLY A 107 12.38 7.32 -18.25
CA GLY A 107 12.92 6.14 -18.94
C GLY A 107 14.31 6.33 -19.59
N SER A 108 15.02 7.44 -19.33
CA SER A 108 16.34 7.71 -19.91
C SER A 108 17.50 7.23 -19.04
N GLY A 109 17.73 5.92 -18.99
CA GLY A 109 18.88 5.33 -18.26
C GLY A 109 18.67 5.32 -16.74
N TYR A 110 17.44 5.31 -16.28
CA TYR A 110 17.05 5.12 -14.89
C TYR A 110 15.62 4.58 -14.84
N HIS A 111 15.23 4.03 -13.69
CA HIS A 111 13.84 3.70 -13.38
C HIS A 111 13.42 4.33 -12.06
N ILE A 112 12.11 4.42 -11.85
CA ILE A 112 11.49 5.02 -10.67
C ILE A 112 10.88 3.92 -9.82
N ASP A 113 11.32 3.80 -8.58
CA ASP A 113 10.68 2.96 -7.57
C ASP A 113 9.70 3.83 -6.76
N TYR A 114 8.44 3.78 -7.13
CA TYR A 114 7.38 4.58 -6.51
C TYR A 114 7.13 4.18 -5.04
N LYS A 115 7.22 2.89 -4.74
CA LYS A 115 6.98 2.36 -3.39
C LYS A 115 8.03 2.87 -2.40
N HIS A 116 9.31 2.80 -2.78
CA HIS A 116 10.41 3.21 -1.91
C HIS A 116 10.84 4.67 -2.10
N GLY A 117 10.22 5.41 -3.04
CA GLY A 117 10.56 6.80 -3.28
C GLY A 117 11.98 7.00 -3.80
N ARG A 118 12.38 6.19 -4.78
CA ARG A 118 13.75 6.10 -5.29
C ARG A 118 13.84 6.29 -6.79
N VAL A 119 14.98 6.84 -7.20
CA VAL A 119 15.44 6.82 -8.59
C VAL A 119 16.65 5.91 -8.65
N VAL A 120 16.63 4.93 -9.54
CA VAL A 120 17.73 3.96 -9.72
C VAL A 120 18.31 4.15 -11.10
N PHE A 121 19.56 4.64 -11.16
CA PHE A 121 20.29 4.90 -12.40
C PHE A 121 21.00 3.66 -12.92
N ASP A 122 20.97 3.49 -14.22
CA ASP A 122 21.76 2.48 -14.95
C ASP A 122 22.31 3.08 -16.24
N PRO A 123 23.62 3.39 -16.28
CA PRO A 123 24.70 3.14 -15.29
C PRO A 123 24.67 4.11 -14.09
N PRO A 124 25.45 3.81 -13.02
CA PRO A 124 25.56 4.68 -11.85
C PRO A 124 26.11 6.06 -12.21
N ILE A 125 25.66 7.10 -11.49
CA ILE A 125 26.16 8.47 -11.61
C ILE A 125 27.07 8.80 -10.42
N ALA A 126 27.80 9.92 -10.50
CA ALA A 126 28.68 10.33 -9.43
C ALA A 126 27.91 10.62 -8.14
N THR A 127 28.34 10.06 -7.01
CA THR A 127 27.66 10.18 -5.70
C THR A 127 27.56 11.62 -5.17
N ASN A 128 28.33 12.55 -5.72
CA ASN A 128 28.27 13.97 -5.40
C ASN A 128 27.42 14.81 -6.38
N SER A 129 26.76 14.17 -7.34
CA SER A 129 25.84 14.85 -8.26
C SER A 129 24.64 15.43 -7.50
N THR A 130 24.07 16.49 -8.04
CA THR A 130 22.82 17.06 -7.55
C THR A 130 21.65 16.47 -8.33
N VAL A 131 20.91 15.58 -7.69
CA VAL A 131 19.73 14.94 -8.28
C VAL A 131 18.47 15.61 -7.73
N GLN A 132 17.60 16.05 -8.63
CA GLN A 132 16.35 16.76 -8.30
C GLN A 132 15.18 16.15 -9.05
N LEU A 133 14.00 16.13 -8.43
CA LEU A 133 12.80 15.51 -8.94
C LEU A 133 11.55 16.28 -8.52
N GLU A 134 10.59 16.42 -9.43
CA GLU A 134 9.21 16.81 -9.10
C GLU A 134 8.36 15.55 -8.96
N TYR A 135 7.67 15.42 -7.83
CA TYR A 135 6.86 14.24 -7.51
C TYR A 135 5.77 14.57 -6.49
N SER A 136 4.86 13.66 -6.32
CA SER A 136 3.93 13.69 -5.19
C SER A 136 4.17 12.48 -4.31
N HIS A 137 4.04 12.65 -3.01
CA HIS A 137 4.07 11.53 -2.08
C HIS A 137 2.77 11.44 -1.29
N LYS A 138 2.35 10.23 -0.95
CA LYS A 138 1.16 10.00 -0.12
C LYS A 138 1.37 10.59 1.27
N TRP A 139 0.32 11.20 1.80
CA TRP A 139 0.32 11.66 3.18
C TRP A 139 0.09 10.52 4.15
N VAL A 140 -0.81 9.58 3.80
CA VAL A 140 -1.13 8.39 4.60
C VAL A 140 -0.70 7.17 3.81
N SER A 141 0.12 6.32 4.43
CA SER A 141 0.50 5.02 3.87
C SER A 141 -0.53 3.98 4.30
N VAL A 142 -0.99 3.14 3.37
CA VAL A 142 -1.95 2.06 3.65
C VAL A 142 -1.30 0.73 3.26
N VAL A 143 -1.16 -0.17 4.23
CA VAL A 143 -0.44 -1.44 4.05
C VAL A 143 -1.15 -2.59 4.76
N GLY A 144 -0.82 -3.82 4.41
CA GLY A 144 -1.21 -5.00 5.19
C GLY A 144 -0.52 -5.03 6.55
N ALA A 145 -1.19 -5.47 7.60
CA ALA A 145 -0.61 -5.55 8.93
C ALA A 145 0.63 -6.45 8.97
N ALA A 146 0.69 -7.48 8.14
CA ALA A 146 1.85 -8.38 8.01
C ALA A 146 3.11 -7.68 7.45
N GLU A 147 2.95 -6.59 6.72
CA GLU A 147 4.06 -5.80 6.16
C GLU A 147 4.66 -4.82 7.18
N VAL A 148 3.99 -4.59 8.30
CA VAL A 148 4.40 -3.62 9.32
C VAL A 148 5.45 -4.25 10.25
N PRO A 149 6.71 -3.75 10.28
CA PRO A 149 7.78 -4.39 11.05
C PRO A 149 7.49 -4.52 12.55
N TRP A 150 6.80 -3.56 13.16
CA TRP A 150 6.49 -3.63 14.58
C TRP A 150 5.45 -4.71 14.91
N PHE A 151 4.49 -5.00 14.02
CA PHE A 151 3.59 -6.14 14.16
C PHE A 151 4.39 -7.44 14.19
N ARG A 152 5.33 -7.60 13.27
CA ARG A 152 6.25 -8.75 13.28
C ARG A 152 7.10 -8.79 14.54
N ASN A 153 7.56 -7.64 15.02
CA ASN A 153 8.34 -7.56 16.25
C ASN A 153 7.52 -7.93 17.48
N GLU A 154 6.29 -7.48 17.59
CA GLU A 154 5.39 -7.86 18.68
C GLU A 154 5.03 -9.34 18.62
N GLN A 155 4.69 -9.88 17.47
CA GLN A 155 4.40 -11.29 17.27
C GLN A 155 5.60 -12.19 17.52
N ASN A 156 6.81 -11.75 17.21
CA ASN A 156 8.04 -12.53 17.30
C ASN A 156 8.95 -12.13 18.48
N ARG A 157 8.55 -11.20 19.31
CA ARG A 157 9.38 -10.65 20.39
C ARG A 157 9.94 -11.72 21.33
N SER A 158 9.15 -12.74 21.63
CA SER A 158 9.56 -13.86 22.48
C SER A 158 10.55 -14.84 21.81
N PHE A 159 10.60 -14.88 20.47
CA PHE A 159 11.44 -15.80 19.73
C PHE A 159 12.77 -15.21 19.27
N ARG A 160 12.92 -13.89 19.29
CA ARG A 160 14.08 -13.18 18.74
C ARG A 160 15.06 -12.66 19.77
N VAL A 161 14.70 -12.64 21.04
CA VAL A 161 15.54 -12.10 22.11
C VAL A 161 16.90 -12.80 22.22
N ASP A 162 16.95 -14.09 21.87
CA ASP A 162 18.14 -14.93 21.95
C ASP A 162 18.79 -15.23 20.58
N ASP A 163 18.33 -14.61 19.49
CA ASP A 163 18.93 -14.82 18.17
C ASP A 163 20.21 -13.96 18.05
N PRO A 164 21.41 -14.55 18.05
CA PRO A 164 22.66 -13.83 17.97
C PRO A 164 22.82 -13.10 16.62
N ASN A 165 22.19 -13.55 15.54
CA ASN A 165 22.22 -12.88 14.24
C ASN A 165 21.38 -11.61 14.26
N PHE A 166 20.28 -11.62 15.00
CA PHE A 166 19.43 -10.47 15.22
C PHE A 166 20.14 -9.39 16.06
N LEU A 167 20.87 -9.82 17.09
CA LEU A 167 21.63 -8.93 17.97
C LEU A 167 22.92 -8.40 17.31
N ALA A 168 23.48 -9.14 16.36
CA ALA A 168 24.77 -8.81 15.73
C ALA A 168 24.67 -7.90 14.49
N ASN A 169 23.52 -7.28 14.21
CA ASN A 169 23.27 -6.46 13.01
C ASN A 169 23.56 -7.18 11.69
N SER A 170 23.43 -8.48 11.61
CA SER A 170 23.66 -9.24 10.41
C SER A 170 22.35 -9.59 9.69
N GLY A 171 22.23 -9.27 8.41
CA GLY A 171 21.21 -9.71 7.48
C GLY A 171 19.79 -9.24 7.80
N ALA A 172 19.07 -9.92 8.67
CA ALA A 172 17.67 -9.68 8.96
C ALA A 172 17.34 -8.26 9.52
N TRP A 173 18.29 -7.60 10.17
CA TRP A 173 18.14 -6.22 10.60
C TRP A 173 18.27 -5.22 9.45
N ASN A 174 19.11 -5.52 8.47
CA ASN A 174 19.24 -4.67 7.29
C ASN A 174 17.96 -4.74 6.45
N ASP A 175 17.34 -5.91 6.34
CA ASP A 175 16.04 -6.07 5.66
C ASP A 175 14.91 -5.33 6.39
N LEU A 176 14.97 -5.25 7.73
CA LEU A 176 14.02 -4.47 8.52
C LEU A 176 14.29 -2.96 8.49
N ALA A 177 15.55 -2.55 8.32
CA ALA A 177 15.93 -1.15 8.22
C ALA A 177 15.48 -0.51 6.91
N ASP A 178 15.36 -1.30 5.83
CA ASP A 178 14.84 -0.83 4.55
C ASP A 178 13.32 -0.59 4.57
N THR A 179 12.61 -1.18 5.51
CA THR A 179 11.17 -0.96 5.72
C THR A 179 10.91 0.13 6.75
N ARG A 180 11.30 1.36 6.45
CA ARG A 180 10.92 2.51 7.28
C ARG A 180 9.43 2.74 7.19
N LEU A 181 8.74 2.67 8.33
CA LEU A 181 7.34 3.07 8.39
C LEU A 181 7.24 4.59 8.19
N GLN A 182 6.49 4.99 7.19
CA GLN A 182 6.10 6.38 7.04
C GLN A 182 4.80 6.64 7.81
N LEU A 183 4.84 7.63 8.67
CA LEU A 183 3.67 8.08 9.41
C LEU A 183 3.07 9.31 8.72
N PRO A 184 1.74 9.43 8.70
CA PRO A 184 0.70 8.52 9.21
C PRO A 184 0.61 7.20 8.43
N LEU A 185 0.24 6.12 9.14
CA LEU A 185 0.11 4.78 8.59
C LEU A 185 -1.23 4.16 8.99
N ILE A 186 -1.85 3.45 8.06
CA ILE A 186 -2.99 2.55 8.31
C ILE A 186 -2.54 1.14 7.98
N ALA A 187 -2.54 0.26 8.98
CA ALA A 187 -2.30 -1.17 8.76
C ALA A 187 -3.62 -1.93 8.81
N VAL A 188 -3.92 -2.65 7.73
CA VAL A 188 -5.15 -3.43 7.57
C VAL A 188 -4.90 -4.84 8.08
N GLU A 189 -5.69 -5.29 9.04
CA GLU A 189 -5.63 -6.65 9.62
C GLU A 189 -6.99 -7.32 9.53
N ILE A 190 -7.03 -8.53 8.99
CA ILE A 190 -8.24 -9.36 9.00
C ILE A 190 -8.08 -10.36 10.14
N THR A 191 -8.92 -10.24 11.19
CA THR A 191 -8.73 -10.99 12.42
C THR A 191 -9.62 -12.21 12.54
N ASP A 192 -10.79 -12.19 11.90
CA ASP A 192 -11.77 -13.26 12.03
C ASP A 192 -12.64 -13.36 10.78
N ASN A 193 -12.95 -14.59 10.37
CA ASN A 193 -13.84 -14.83 9.23
C ASN A 193 -14.62 -16.15 9.44
N ASP A 194 -15.93 -16.01 9.52
CA ASP A 194 -16.87 -17.14 9.44
C ASP A 194 -17.37 -17.32 8.02
N TYR A 195 -17.31 -18.55 7.52
CA TYR A 195 -17.71 -18.89 6.16
C TYR A 195 -19.00 -19.69 6.13
N GLU A 196 -20.00 -19.16 5.47
CA GLU A 196 -21.28 -19.83 5.21
C GLU A 196 -21.53 -19.98 3.72
N GLY A 197 -22.30 -21.00 3.32
CA GLY A 197 -22.75 -21.15 1.94
C GLY A 197 -23.81 -20.10 1.60
N TYR A 198 -23.61 -19.34 0.53
CA TYR A 198 -24.49 -18.24 0.14
C TYR A 198 -25.80 -18.71 -0.49
N GLN A 199 -25.76 -19.75 -1.33
CA GLN A 199 -26.96 -20.31 -2.02
C GLN A 199 -26.79 -21.78 -2.38
N LEU A 200 -27.92 -22.45 -2.67
CA LEU A 200 -27.93 -23.77 -3.33
C LEU A 200 -27.35 -23.62 -4.74
N GLY A 201 -26.09 -24.03 -4.91
CA GLY A 201 -25.42 -24.01 -6.22
C GLY A 201 -24.11 -23.24 -6.28
N GLY A 202 -23.66 -22.64 -5.20
CA GLY A 202 -22.35 -22.00 -5.12
C GLY A 202 -22.36 -20.61 -4.52
N GLY A 203 -21.17 -20.10 -4.27
CA GLY A 203 -20.95 -18.83 -3.59
C GLY A 203 -20.63 -19.00 -2.11
N GLN A 204 -19.86 -18.06 -1.58
CA GLN A 204 -19.51 -17.97 -0.19
C GLN A 204 -19.98 -16.65 0.38
N TRP A 205 -20.51 -16.72 1.57
CA TRP A 205 -20.79 -15.58 2.40
C TRP A 205 -19.88 -15.67 3.62
N SER A 206 -19.19 -14.60 3.90
CA SER A 206 -18.32 -14.55 5.07
C SER A 206 -18.67 -13.33 5.90
N ARG A 207 -18.72 -13.52 7.21
CA ARG A 207 -18.73 -12.45 8.19
C ARG A 207 -17.34 -12.35 8.77
N GLY A 208 -16.78 -11.14 8.76
CA GLY A 208 -15.43 -10.91 9.23
C GLY A 208 -15.28 -9.67 10.07
N LEU A 209 -14.18 -9.64 10.79
CA LEU A 209 -13.72 -8.48 11.51
C LEU A 209 -12.42 -7.98 10.88
N VAL A 210 -12.45 -6.75 10.39
CA VAL A 210 -11.28 -6.03 9.90
C VAL A 210 -10.88 -5.01 10.96
N VAL A 211 -9.61 -5.02 11.34
CA VAL A 211 -9.03 -4.05 12.26
C VAL A 211 -8.08 -3.14 11.48
N LEU A 212 -8.34 -1.86 11.51
CA LEU A 212 -7.50 -0.82 10.92
C LEU A 212 -6.68 -0.19 12.04
N HIS A 213 -5.39 -0.44 12.05
CA HIS A 213 -4.47 0.16 13.01
C HIS A 213 -3.92 1.46 12.44
N ILE A 214 -4.15 2.56 13.13
CA ILE A 214 -3.78 3.90 12.72
C ILE A 214 -2.64 4.38 13.60
N LEU A 215 -1.54 4.71 12.99
CA LEU A 215 -0.33 5.21 13.64
C LEU A 215 0.02 6.60 13.10
N SER A 216 0.35 7.53 13.94
CA SER A 216 0.87 8.84 13.53
C SER A 216 1.73 9.50 14.60
N GLU A 217 2.49 10.51 14.22
CA GLU A 217 3.29 11.34 15.15
C GLU A 217 2.44 12.35 15.94
N ASN A 218 1.14 12.49 15.60
CA ASN A 218 0.27 13.48 16.17
C ASN A 218 -1.11 12.88 16.54
N SER A 219 -1.51 13.02 17.79
CA SER A 219 -2.77 12.47 18.30
C SER A 219 -4.02 13.04 17.58
N GLN A 220 -3.96 14.28 17.09
CA GLN A 220 -5.07 14.87 16.35
C GLN A 220 -5.22 14.26 14.96
N ILE A 221 -4.08 13.98 14.30
CA ILE A 221 -4.05 13.29 13.00
C ILE A 221 -4.61 11.89 13.14
N THR A 222 -4.14 11.14 14.16
CA THR A 222 -4.63 9.78 14.44
C THR A 222 -6.16 9.76 14.64
N LYS A 223 -6.69 10.69 15.44
CA LYS A 223 -8.13 10.82 15.69
C LYS A 223 -8.91 11.20 14.43
N ARG A 224 -8.37 12.10 13.61
CA ARG A 224 -9.01 12.53 12.36
C ARG A 224 -9.14 11.37 11.39
N ILE A 225 -8.07 10.62 11.17
CA ILE A 225 -8.07 9.42 10.32
C ILE A 225 -9.05 8.38 10.88
N ALA A 226 -9.02 8.14 12.21
CA ALA A 226 -9.94 7.21 12.87
C ALA A 226 -11.41 7.62 12.67
N ASN A 227 -11.74 8.90 12.78
CA ASN A 227 -13.10 9.39 12.54
C ASN A 227 -13.53 9.16 11.09
N ILE A 228 -12.68 9.49 10.10
CA ILE A 228 -12.99 9.26 8.68
C ILE A 228 -13.31 7.78 8.42
N LEU A 229 -12.52 6.88 8.98
CA LEU A 229 -12.72 5.44 8.82
C LEU A 229 -13.92 4.92 9.63
N SER A 230 -14.20 5.51 10.79
CA SER A 230 -15.38 5.14 11.60
C SER A 230 -16.69 5.54 10.95
N ASP A 231 -16.70 6.58 10.14
CA ASP A 231 -17.90 7.05 9.43
C ASP A 231 -18.27 6.17 8.22
N GLN A 232 -17.53 5.07 7.96
CA GLN A 232 -17.78 4.19 6.82
C GLN A 232 -18.82 3.08 7.08
N SER A 233 -19.57 3.14 8.18
CA SER A 233 -20.72 2.24 8.38
C SER A 233 -21.71 2.34 7.21
N ASP A 234 -22.35 1.22 6.89
CA ASP A 234 -23.33 1.09 5.79
C ASP A 234 -22.73 1.33 4.37
N SER A 235 -21.41 1.21 4.25
CA SER A 235 -20.72 1.34 2.97
C SER A 235 -20.54 -0.02 2.28
N THR A 236 -20.57 0.02 0.96
CA THR A 236 -20.31 -1.16 0.10
C THR A 236 -19.06 -0.92 -0.74
N ILE A 237 -18.11 -1.82 -0.64
CA ILE A 237 -16.86 -1.83 -1.39
C ILE A 237 -16.95 -2.94 -2.44
N TYR A 238 -16.68 -2.62 -3.69
CA TYR A 238 -16.60 -3.62 -4.76
C TYR A 238 -15.22 -4.27 -4.76
N VAL A 239 -15.21 -5.57 -5.07
CA VAL A 239 -14.01 -6.40 -5.05
C VAL A 239 -13.56 -6.70 -6.47
N TYR A 240 -12.28 -6.51 -6.74
CA TYR A 240 -11.61 -7.01 -7.94
C TYR A 240 -10.84 -8.30 -7.62
N ASP A 241 -10.55 -9.09 -8.64
CA ASP A 241 -9.84 -10.35 -8.53
C ASP A 241 -8.31 -10.12 -8.65
N PRO A 242 -7.54 -10.24 -7.56
CA PRO A 242 -6.10 -10.06 -7.61
C PRO A 242 -5.38 -11.18 -8.38
N ASP A 243 -5.93 -12.41 -8.41
CA ASP A 243 -5.32 -13.51 -9.15
C ASP A 243 -5.48 -13.29 -10.65
N LEU A 244 -6.65 -12.82 -11.10
CA LEU A 244 -6.86 -12.46 -12.50
C LEU A 244 -5.94 -11.29 -12.92
N LEU A 245 -5.71 -10.34 -12.02
CA LEU A 245 -4.77 -9.24 -12.23
C LEU A 245 -3.34 -9.78 -12.45
N ALA A 246 -2.95 -10.76 -11.61
CA ALA A 246 -1.66 -11.44 -11.71
C ALA A 246 -1.54 -12.26 -13.00
N GLU A 247 -2.56 -13.06 -13.34
CA GLU A 247 -2.60 -13.88 -14.56
C GLU A 247 -2.46 -13.05 -15.85
N GLN A 248 -3.00 -11.83 -15.83
CA GLN A 248 -2.95 -10.92 -16.97
C GLN A 248 -1.72 -10.00 -16.98
N ASP A 249 -0.83 -10.12 -15.98
CA ASP A 249 0.33 -9.23 -15.79
C ASP A 249 -0.04 -7.73 -15.83
N ARG A 250 -1.17 -7.38 -15.18
CA ARG A 250 -1.75 -6.03 -15.19
C ARG A 250 -1.51 -5.28 -13.88
N TYR A 251 -0.45 -5.62 -13.18
CA TYR A 251 -0.04 -4.88 -11.98
C TYR A 251 0.20 -3.40 -12.32
N PRO A 252 -0.25 -2.46 -11.47
CA PRO A 252 0.01 -1.05 -11.69
C PRO A 252 1.49 -0.69 -11.57
N LEU A 253 2.21 -1.38 -10.68
CA LEU A 253 3.66 -1.29 -10.53
C LEU A 253 4.29 -2.65 -10.81
N ASP A 254 5.46 -2.65 -11.46
CA ASP A 254 6.24 -3.86 -11.67
C ASP A 254 7.00 -4.30 -10.40
N TYR A 255 7.75 -5.38 -10.47
CA TYR A 255 8.54 -5.91 -9.35
C TYR A 255 9.66 -4.96 -8.86
N ARG A 256 10.01 -3.94 -9.65
CA ARG A 256 10.97 -2.88 -9.29
C ARG A 256 10.29 -1.65 -8.68
N GLY A 257 8.97 -1.67 -8.57
CA GLY A 257 8.18 -0.53 -8.14
C GLY A 257 7.96 0.53 -9.21
N GLU A 258 8.30 0.24 -10.47
CA GLU A 258 8.12 1.15 -11.59
C GLU A 258 6.69 1.07 -12.15
N LYS A 259 6.15 2.21 -12.55
CA LYS A 259 4.82 2.29 -13.13
C LYS A 259 4.77 1.59 -14.50
N THR A 260 3.82 0.68 -14.67
CA THR A 260 3.57 0.01 -15.95
C THR A 260 3.03 1.02 -16.99
N GLU A 261 3.00 0.63 -18.25
CA GLU A 261 2.58 1.51 -19.36
C GLU A 261 1.14 2.03 -19.18
N ASN A 262 0.24 1.18 -18.70
CA ASN A 262 -1.17 1.53 -18.45
C ASN A 262 -1.59 1.06 -17.05
N PRO A 263 -1.15 1.74 -16.00
CA PRO A 263 -1.44 1.33 -14.63
C PRO A 263 -2.92 1.53 -14.33
N LEU A 264 -3.55 0.50 -13.77
CA LEU A 264 -4.96 0.53 -13.39
C LEU A 264 -5.10 1.03 -11.94
N CYS A 265 -5.85 2.11 -11.76
CA CYS A 265 -6.23 2.58 -10.44
C CYS A 265 -7.42 1.78 -9.89
N TYR A 266 -7.69 1.88 -8.58
CA TYR A 266 -8.79 1.14 -7.96
C TYR A 266 -10.14 1.27 -8.70
N PRO A 267 -10.60 2.45 -9.16
CA PRO A 267 -11.83 2.57 -9.93
C PRO A 267 -11.84 1.77 -11.23
N ASP A 268 -10.68 1.64 -11.89
CA ASP A 268 -10.55 0.87 -13.12
C ASP A 268 -10.65 -0.63 -12.85
N LEU A 269 -10.04 -1.08 -11.74
CA LEU A 269 -10.07 -2.48 -11.31
C LEU A 269 -11.48 -2.96 -10.96
N ILE A 270 -12.30 -2.09 -10.36
CA ILE A 270 -13.70 -2.41 -10.00
C ILE A 270 -14.72 -2.02 -11.08
N ALA A 271 -14.28 -1.50 -12.22
CA ALA A 271 -15.20 -1.14 -13.30
C ALA A 271 -15.93 -2.40 -13.84
N PRO A 272 -17.24 -2.33 -14.05
CA PRO A 272 -18.01 -3.48 -14.57
C PRO A 272 -17.72 -3.78 -16.03
N THR A 273 -17.18 -2.79 -16.75
CA THR A 273 -16.81 -2.87 -18.17
C THR A 273 -15.51 -2.12 -18.38
N GLY A 274 -14.61 -2.66 -19.16
CA GLY A 274 -13.30 -2.04 -19.45
C GLY A 274 -12.19 -3.06 -19.57
N ASP A 275 -10.96 -2.60 -19.54
CA ASP A 275 -9.75 -3.40 -19.74
C ASP A 275 -9.55 -4.43 -18.63
N GLY A 276 -10.15 -5.62 -18.77
CA GLY A 276 -9.83 -6.76 -17.93
C GLY A 276 -10.98 -7.31 -17.08
N GLY A 277 -12.00 -6.52 -16.78
CA GLY A 277 -13.19 -7.03 -16.06
C GLY A 277 -12.90 -7.71 -14.73
N PHE A 278 -11.89 -7.26 -13.98
CA PHE A 278 -11.40 -7.90 -12.74
C PHE A 278 -12.48 -8.07 -11.67
N ARG A 279 -13.45 -7.16 -11.64
CA ARG A 279 -14.64 -7.29 -10.78
C ARG A 279 -15.58 -8.40 -11.23
N MET A 280 -15.62 -8.70 -12.52
CA MET A 280 -16.55 -9.65 -13.14
C MET A 280 -15.88 -10.99 -13.40
N SER A 281 -14.75 -11.27 -12.77
CA SER A 281 -14.08 -12.56 -12.92
C SER A 281 -15.03 -13.72 -12.58
N PRO A 282 -14.88 -14.88 -13.21
CA PRO A 282 -15.69 -16.07 -12.88
C PRO A 282 -15.61 -16.45 -11.41
N ARG A 283 -14.48 -16.14 -10.76
CA ARG A 283 -14.22 -16.49 -9.37
C ARG A 283 -15.00 -15.62 -8.38
N LEU A 284 -15.09 -14.30 -8.65
CA LEU A 284 -15.68 -13.33 -7.70
C LEU A 284 -17.08 -12.86 -8.09
N GLN A 285 -17.39 -12.84 -9.39
CA GLN A 285 -18.71 -12.50 -9.94
C GLN A 285 -19.38 -11.28 -9.29
N ASN A 286 -18.71 -10.13 -9.35
CA ASN A 286 -19.23 -8.91 -8.76
C ASN A 286 -19.27 -8.96 -7.22
N GLY A 287 -18.24 -9.56 -6.62
CA GLY A 287 -18.07 -9.65 -5.18
C GLY A 287 -18.12 -8.28 -4.49
N LYS A 288 -18.55 -8.29 -3.25
CA LYS A 288 -18.74 -7.08 -2.44
C LYS A 288 -18.33 -7.32 -1.00
N ILE A 289 -17.76 -6.28 -0.41
CA ILE A 289 -17.55 -6.16 1.03
C ILE A 289 -18.54 -5.12 1.53
N TYR A 290 -19.43 -5.49 2.42
CA TYR A 290 -20.37 -4.59 3.08
C TYR A 290 -19.91 -4.33 4.51
N ILE A 291 -19.72 -3.08 4.87
CA ILE A 291 -19.36 -2.64 6.24
C ILE A 291 -20.67 -2.32 6.95
N PHE A 292 -21.16 -3.22 7.79
CA PHE A 292 -22.44 -3.01 8.50
C PHE A 292 -22.27 -2.33 9.86
N ASN A 293 -21.06 -2.31 10.42
CA ASN A 293 -20.76 -1.60 11.65
C ASN A 293 -19.31 -1.14 11.66
N SER A 294 -19.08 0.02 12.26
CA SER A 294 -17.74 0.59 12.44
C SER A 294 -17.59 1.13 13.85
N HIS A 295 -16.48 0.84 14.51
CA HIS A 295 -16.19 1.30 15.85
C HIS A 295 -14.74 1.76 15.99
N GLY A 296 -14.55 3.04 16.31
CA GLY A 296 -13.24 3.63 16.56
C GLY A 296 -12.85 3.59 18.04
N GLN A 297 -11.60 3.23 18.32
CA GLN A 297 -11.01 3.25 19.66
C GLN A 297 -9.65 3.96 19.64
N ASN A 298 -9.48 4.93 20.53
CA ASN A 298 -8.22 5.63 20.70
C ASN A 298 -7.42 5.01 21.86
N HIS A 299 -6.21 4.53 21.57
CA HIS A 299 -5.33 3.93 22.57
C HIS A 299 -4.34 4.93 23.17
N GLY A 300 -4.25 6.14 22.61
CA GLY A 300 -3.35 7.18 23.10
C GLY A 300 -1.92 7.02 22.55
N GLN A 301 -0.94 7.36 23.37
CA GLN A 301 0.47 7.32 23.02
C GLN A 301 1.02 5.89 23.18
N LEU A 302 1.56 5.33 22.11
CA LEU A 302 2.20 4.02 22.11
C LEU A 302 3.67 4.10 22.54
N THR A 303 4.42 5.04 21.95
CA THR A 303 5.80 5.37 22.27
C THR A 303 5.98 6.89 22.23
N PRO A 304 7.08 7.47 22.71
CA PRO A 304 7.36 8.87 22.49
C PRO A 304 7.18 9.25 21.02
N ASN A 305 6.30 10.23 20.75
CA ASN A 305 5.98 10.73 19.41
C ASN A 305 5.22 9.77 18.46
N VAL A 306 4.66 8.66 18.97
CA VAL A 306 3.79 7.80 18.18
C VAL A 306 2.48 7.57 18.92
N TYR A 307 1.37 7.88 18.24
CA TYR A 307 0.02 7.70 18.73
C TYR A 307 -0.68 6.61 17.94
N HIS A 308 -1.55 5.86 18.63
CA HIS A 308 -2.25 4.71 18.08
C HIS A 308 -3.74 4.82 18.30
N SER A 309 -4.50 4.52 17.27
CA SER A 309 -5.95 4.27 17.32
C SER A 309 -6.27 3.04 16.49
N THR A 310 -7.37 2.39 16.79
CA THR A 310 -7.92 1.32 15.95
C THR A 310 -9.32 1.66 15.50
N VAL A 311 -9.66 1.26 14.30
CA VAL A 311 -11.04 1.21 13.82
C VAL A 311 -11.36 -0.23 13.46
N ARG A 312 -12.47 -0.73 13.97
CA ARG A 312 -12.96 -2.08 13.73
C ARG A 312 -14.15 -2.02 12.81
N TRP A 313 -14.04 -2.66 11.66
CA TRP A 313 -15.15 -2.85 10.74
C TRP A 313 -15.68 -4.27 10.86
N SER A 314 -16.97 -4.37 11.19
CA SER A 314 -17.69 -5.63 11.04
C SER A 314 -18.17 -5.71 9.60
N THR A 315 -17.72 -6.74 8.86
CA THR A 315 -17.93 -6.85 7.42
C THR A 315 -18.70 -8.10 7.05
N GLU A 316 -19.52 -7.98 6.02
CA GLU A 316 -20.09 -9.11 5.28
C GLU A 316 -19.49 -9.12 3.88
N VAL A 317 -18.87 -10.23 3.53
CA VAL A 317 -18.27 -10.43 2.21
C VAL A 317 -19.14 -11.41 1.43
N ILE A 318 -19.62 -10.97 0.29
CA ILE A 318 -20.42 -11.79 -0.62
C ILE A 318 -19.57 -12.06 -1.85
N LEU A 319 -19.16 -13.29 -2.02
CA LEU A 319 -18.45 -13.78 -3.20
C LEU A 319 -19.34 -14.82 -3.92
N PRO A 320 -20.18 -14.39 -4.88
CA PRO A 320 -20.95 -15.32 -5.66
C PRO A 320 -19.98 -16.14 -6.53
N ARG A 321 -19.76 -17.40 -6.16
CA ARG A 321 -19.04 -18.37 -7.01
C ARG A 321 -20.05 -19.11 -7.87
N ILE A 322 -19.70 -19.36 -9.13
CA ILE A 322 -20.34 -20.37 -9.97
C ILE A 322 -19.74 -21.74 -9.74
#